data_b113f864c0b60d2ff1a4fc43adb5a5bd
#
_entry.id   b113f864c0b60d2ff1a4fc43adb5a5bd
#
_cell.length_a   1.000
_cell.length_b   1.000
_cell.length_c   1.000
_cell.angle_alpha   90.00
_cell.angle_beta   90.00
_cell.angle_gamma   90.00
#
_symmetry.space_group_name_H-M   'P 1'
#
loop_
_entity.id
_entity.type
_entity.pdbx_description
1 polymer ?
#
loop_
_entity_poly.entity_id
_entity_poly.type
_entity_poly.pdbx_seq_one_letter_code
_entity_poly.pdbx_strand_id
1 'polypeptide(L)'
;IYINSPGGSVYAGLGIYDTMQFVKPDVATICTGMAASMGAVLLCAGAEGKRSALPHSRVMIHQPSGGAQGVATDMEINLKEMLKLKDELYEIISKHSGQSFEKVHKDSERDYWMIAAEAKEYGMIDEVLTR
;
A
#
# COMPACT_ATOMS: atom_id res chain seq x y z
N ILE A 1 -10.83 5.11 8.30
CA ILE A 1 -9.84 6.05 7.74
C ILE A 1 -10.24 6.41 6.32
N TYR A 2 -10.32 7.71 6.03
CA TYR A 2 -10.47 8.22 4.67
C TYR A 2 -9.10 8.49 4.09
N ILE A 3 -8.82 7.94 2.91
CA ILE A 3 -7.50 8.03 2.28
C ILE A 3 -7.63 8.78 0.96
N ASN A 4 -6.91 9.89 0.87
CA ASN A 4 -6.67 10.63 -0.36
C ASN A 4 -5.22 11.11 -0.30
N SER A 5 -4.30 10.28 -0.79
CA SER A 5 -2.87 10.48 -0.54
C SER A 5 -2.01 9.90 -1.66
N PRO A 6 -0.97 10.61 -2.07
CA PRO A 6 0.04 10.08 -2.99
C PRO A 6 1.05 9.16 -2.30
N GLY A 7 0.95 8.99 -0.98
CA GLY A 7 1.90 8.24 -0.18
C GLY A 7 2.84 9.16 0.60
N GLY A 8 4.01 8.67 0.91
CA GLY A 8 5.00 9.40 1.70
C GLY A 8 5.99 8.46 2.37
N SER A 9 6.44 8.84 3.56
CA SER A 9 7.43 8.08 4.31
C SER A 9 6.97 6.65 4.60
N VAL A 10 7.78 5.68 4.23
CA VAL A 10 7.52 4.26 4.52
C VAL A 10 7.45 4.01 6.02
N TYR A 11 8.37 4.58 6.79
CA TYR A 11 8.38 4.40 8.25
C TYR A 11 7.13 4.96 8.91
N ALA A 12 6.70 6.15 8.50
CA ALA A 12 5.46 6.74 9.00
C ALA A 12 4.25 5.86 8.64
N GLY A 13 4.20 5.37 7.41
CA GLY A 13 3.15 4.47 6.95
C GLY A 13 3.13 3.14 7.69
N LEU A 14 4.29 2.53 7.95
CA LEU A 14 4.38 1.29 8.72
C LEU A 14 3.94 1.49 10.17
N GLY A 15 4.23 2.65 10.75
CA GLY A 15 3.72 3.00 12.08
C GLY A 15 2.19 3.03 12.13
N ILE A 16 1.57 3.62 11.12
CA ILE A 16 0.10 3.63 10.98
C ILE A 16 -0.40 2.20 10.75
N TYR A 17 0.22 1.45 9.85
CA TYR A 17 -0.15 0.06 9.57
C TYR A 17 -0.14 -0.79 10.83
N ASP A 18 0.96 -0.76 11.58
CA ASP A 18 1.08 -1.54 12.81
C ASP A 18 0.01 -1.15 13.82
N THR A 19 -0.27 0.14 13.95
CA THR A 19 -1.33 0.64 14.84
C THR A 19 -2.70 0.13 14.41
N MET A 20 -3.00 0.15 13.11
CA MET A 20 -4.26 -0.40 12.57
C MET A 20 -4.44 -1.88 12.93
N GLN A 21 -3.36 -2.65 12.86
CA GLN A 21 -3.39 -4.08 13.19
C GLN A 21 -3.45 -4.32 14.71
N PHE A 22 -2.89 -3.42 15.51
CA PHE A 22 -2.76 -3.57 16.95
C PHE A 22 -4.03 -3.24 17.72
N VAL A 23 -4.79 -2.24 17.30
CA VAL A 23 -6.00 -1.80 18.03
C VAL A 23 -7.10 -2.86 17.97
N LYS A 24 -7.93 -2.92 19.02
CA LYS A 24 -9.03 -3.91 19.10
C LYS A 24 -10.15 -3.66 18.09
N PRO A 25 -10.65 -2.42 17.91
CA PRO A 25 -11.71 -2.18 16.93
C PRO A 25 -11.23 -2.43 15.52
N ASP A 26 -12.13 -2.91 14.65
CA ASP A 26 -11.86 -2.98 13.22
C ASP A 26 -11.65 -1.59 12.65
N VAL A 27 -10.65 -1.48 11.78
CA VAL A 27 -10.36 -0.22 11.09
C VAL A 27 -10.85 -0.34 9.64
N ALA A 28 -11.90 0.39 9.30
CA ALA A 28 -12.38 0.48 7.93
C ALA A 28 -11.57 1.51 7.15
N THR A 29 -11.38 1.28 5.87
CA THR A 29 -10.66 2.19 4.98
C THR A 29 -11.51 2.57 3.77
N ILE A 30 -11.44 3.83 3.35
CA ILE A 30 -12.17 4.35 2.21
C ILE A 30 -11.23 5.22 1.37
N CYS A 31 -11.05 4.88 0.11
CA CYS A 31 -10.29 5.71 -0.82
C CYS A 31 -11.20 6.77 -1.44
N THR A 32 -10.80 8.03 -1.31
CA THR A 32 -11.44 9.17 -1.98
C THR A 32 -10.39 9.89 -2.81
N GLY A 33 -10.56 9.98 -4.11
CA GLY A 33 -9.56 10.56 -4.99
C GLY A 33 -8.49 9.54 -5.35
N MET A 34 -7.44 9.42 -4.55
CA MET A 34 -6.43 8.39 -4.79
C MET A 34 -5.82 7.83 -3.51
N ALA A 35 -5.36 6.60 -3.62
CA ALA A 35 -4.49 5.95 -2.64
C ALA A 35 -3.30 5.38 -3.39
N ALA A 36 -2.18 6.06 -3.32
CA ALA A 36 -0.98 5.69 -4.05
C ALA A 36 0.18 5.38 -3.10
N SER A 37 1.01 4.41 -3.48
CA SER A 37 2.21 4.04 -2.71
C SER A 37 1.83 3.61 -1.28
N MET A 38 2.37 4.24 -0.24
CA MET A 38 1.97 3.92 1.15
C MET A 38 0.47 4.11 1.40
N GLY A 39 -0.19 5.03 0.69
CA GLY A 39 -1.64 5.18 0.76
C GLY A 39 -2.37 3.91 0.31
N ALA A 40 -1.88 3.26 -0.73
CA ALA A 40 -2.44 1.99 -1.21
C ALA A 40 -2.22 0.86 -0.19
N VAL A 41 -1.05 0.82 0.44
CA VAL A 41 -0.76 -0.17 1.49
C VAL A 41 -1.73 -0.03 2.65
N LEU A 42 -1.96 1.19 3.12
CA LEU A 42 -2.91 1.44 4.21
C LEU A 42 -4.36 1.13 3.81
N LEU A 43 -4.73 1.42 2.57
CA LEU A 43 -6.06 1.11 2.06
C LEU A 43 -6.34 -0.40 2.13
N CYS A 44 -5.45 -1.21 1.59
CA CYS A 44 -5.64 -2.67 1.58
C CYS A 44 -5.51 -3.29 2.98
N ALA A 45 -4.92 -2.58 3.93
CA ALA A 45 -4.71 -3.03 5.30
C ALA A 45 -5.94 -2.87 6.22
N GLY A 46 -7.03 -2.29 5.73
CA GLY A 46 -8.28 -2.22 6.47
C GLY A 46 -8.82 -3.59 6.80
N ALA A 47 -9.76 -3.65 7.74
CA ALA A 47 -10.40 -4.90 8.13
C ALA A 47 -11.09 -5.55 6.93
N GLU A 48 -10.98 -6.86 6.83
CA GLU A 48 -11.58 -7.64 5.75
C GLU A 48 -13.10 -7.35 5.65
N GLY A 49 -13.56 -7.07 4.45
CA GLY A 49 -14.95 -6.68 4.18
C GLY A 49 -15.24 -5.21 4.41
N LYS A 50 -14.28 -4.44 4.92
CA LYS A 50 -14.48 -3.03 5.31
C LYS A 50 -13.52 -2.07 4.60
N ARG A 51 -13.06 -2.46 3.41
CA ARG A 51 -12.18 -1.65 2.57
C ARG A 51 -12.96 -1.23 1.34
N SER A 52 -12.99 0.05 1.04
CA SER A 52 -13.82 0.55 -0.06
C SER A 52 -13.18 1.73 -0.79
N ALA A 53 -13.73 2.06 -1.94
CA ALA A 53 -13.34 3.22 -2.72
C ALA A 53 -14.55 3.84 -3.40
N LEU A 54 -14.50 5.14 -3.60
CA LEU A 54 -15.50 5.84 -4.41
C LEU A 54 -15.24 5.58 -5.89
N PRO A 55 -16.25 5.70 -6.77
CA PRO A 55 -16.17 5.19 -8.15
C PRO A 55 -15.04 5.76 -9.01
N HIS A 56 -14.65 7.00 -8.79
CA HIS A 56 -13.58 7.65 -9.58
C HIS A 56 -12.22 7.61 -8.93
N SER A 57 -12.10 6.88 -7.81
CA SER A 57 -10.82 6.75 -7.11
C SER A 57 -9.81 5.96 -7.94
N ARG A 58 -8.56 6.24 -7.66
CA ARG A 58 -7.42 5.51 -8.23
C ARG A 58 -6.60 4.89 -7.12
N VAL A 59 -6.09 3.70 -7.37
CA VAL A 59 -5.18 3.00 -6.46
C VAL A 59 -3.91 2.68 -7.24
N MET A 60 -2.77 2.99 -6.66
CA MET A 60 -1.49 2.74 -7.33
C MET A 60 -0.51 2.05 -6.39
N ILE A 61 0.07 0.97 -6.88
CA ILE A 61 1.15 0.27 -6.21
C ILE A 61 2.44 0.40 -7.03
N HIS A 62 3.54 0.55 -6.34
CA HIS A 62 4.87 0.58 -6.94
C HIS A 62 5.93 0.25 -5.90
N GLN A 63 7.16 0.00 -6.36
CA GLN A 63 8.27 -0.18 -5.45
C GLN A 63 8.59 1.12 -4.70
N PRO A 64 9.05 1.04 -3.44
CA PRO A 64 9.45 2.23 -2.72
C PRO A 64 10.59 2.94 -3.45
N SER A 65 10.52 4.26 -3.48
CA SER A 65 11.56 5.10 -4.03
C SER A 65 12.37 5.72 -2.90
N GLY A 66 13.62 6.05 -3.20
CA GLY A 66 14.48 6.72 -2.24
C GLY A 66 15.85 6.94 -2.83
N GLY A 67 16.69 7.59 -2.04
CA GLY A 67 18.07 7.84 -2.38
C GLY A 67 18.96 7.63 -1.17
N ALA A 68 20.25 7.50 -1.42
CA ALA A 68 21.25 7.39 -0.38
C ALA A 68 22.34 8.41 -0.63
N GLN A 69 22.81 9.08 0.43
CA GLN A 69 23.88 10.05 0.39
C GLN A 69 24.93 9.68 1.45
N GLY A 70 26.13 10.16 1.27
CA GLY A 70 27.22 9.93 2.19
C GLY A 70 28.29 9.03 1.61
N VAL A 71 29.04 8.36 2.48
CA VAL A 71 30.12 7.47 2.06
C VAL A 71 29.56 6.17 1.48
N ALA A 72 30.34 5.51 0.62
CA ALA A 72 29.91 4.31 -0.10
C ALA A 72 29.38 3.21 0.82
N THR A 73 30.03 2.97 1.96
CA THR A 73 29.59 1.96 2.94
C THR A 73 28.21 2.26 3.50
N ASP A 74 27.94 3.52 3.83
CA ASP A 74 26.62 3.94 4.33
C ASP A 74 25.56 3.83 3.25
N MET A 75 25.90 4.12 2.00
CA MET A 75 24.99 3.95 0.86
C MET A 75 24.60 2.48 0.68
N GLU A 76 25.53 1.55 0.83
CA GLU A 76 25.25 0.11 0.79
C GLU A 76 24.31 -0.33 1.91
N ILE A 77 24.54 0.17 3.13
CA ILE A 77 23.69 -0.13 4.29
C ILE A 77 22.26 0.36 4.02
N ASN A 78 22.12 1.59 3.54
CA ASN A 78 20.82 2.18 3.25
C ASN A 78 20.09 1.44 2.12
N LEU A 79 20.82 1.01 1.10
CA LEU A 79 20.24 0.20 0.02
C LEU A 79 19.71 -1.14 0.54
N LYS A 80 20.45 -1.82 1.39
CA LYS A 80 20.01 -3.08 1.99
C LYS A 80 18.75 -2.89 2.81
N GLU A 81 18.66 -1.81 3.59
CA GLU A 81 17.46 -1.49 4.37
C GLU A 81 16.27 -1.22 3.45
N MET A 82 16.46 -0.46 2.37
CA MET A 82 15.41 -0.19 1.38
C MET A 82 14.88 -1.48 0.75
N LEU A 83 15.77 -2.43 0.43
CA LEU A 83 15.37 -3.72 -0.13
C LEU A 83 14.55 -4.56 0.85
N LYS A 84 14.88 -4.51 2.14
CA LYS A 84 14.08 -5.17 3.19
C LYS A 84 12.68 -4.55 3.29
N LEU A 85 12.61 -3.23 3.31
CA LEU A 85 11.33 -2.51 3.35
C LEU A 85 10.47 -2.82 2.14
N LYS A 86 11.08 -2.90 0.96
CA LYS A 86 10.39 -3.27 -0.27
C LYS A 86 9.71 -4.64 -0.13
N ASP A 87 10.45 -5.64 0.34
CA ASP A 87 9.91 -6.99 0.53
C ASP A 87 8.79 -7.00 1.58
N GLU A 88 8.96 -6.28 2.67
CA GLU A 88 7.92 -6.17 3.72
C GLU A 88 6.63 -5.55 3.17
N LEU A 89 6.74 -4.48 2.37
CA LEU A 89 5.57 -3.85 1.76
C LEU A 89 4.85 -4.79 0.80
N TYR A 90 5.59 -5.54 0.02
CA TYR A 90 5.01 -6.52 -0.91
C TYR A 90 4.34 -7.68 -0.17
N GLU A 91 4.92 -8.12 0.93
CA GLU A 91 4.31 -9.14 1.79
C GLU A 91 2.99 -8.65 2.40
N ILE A 92 2.95 -7.38 2.82
CA ILE A 92 1.73 -6.76 3.36
C ILE A 92 0.64 -6.71 2.28
N ILE A 93 0.98 -6.23 1.09
CA ILE A 93 0.02 -6.19 -0.03
C ILE A 93 -0.44 -7.59 -0.40
N SER A 94 0.47 -8.54 -0.49
CA SER A 94 0.15 -9.94 -0.78
C SER A 94 -0.83 -10.51 0.25
N LYS A 95 -0.55 -10.31 1.52
CA LYS A 95 -1.39 -10.78 2.62
C LYS A 95 -2.81 -10.25 2.54
N HIS A 96 -2.96 -8.96 2.33
CA HIS A 96 -4.26 -8.29 2.39
C HIS A 96 -5.05 -8.38 1.07
N SER A 97 -4.37 -8.44 -0.06
CA SER A 97 -5.03 -8.53 -1.37
C SER A 97 -5.36 -9.96 -1.79
N GLY A 98 -4.66 -10.93 -1.23
CA GLY A 98 -4.78 -12.32 -1.67
C GLY A 98 -3.96 -12.65 -2.92
N GLN A 99 -3.23 -11.68 -3.48
CA GLN A 99 -2.33 -11.93 -4.61
C GLN A 99 -1.02 -12.56 -4.11
N SER A 100 -0.36 -13.34 -4.97
CA SER A 100 0.93 -13.91 -4.62
C SER A 100 1.99 -12.81 -4.47
N PHE A 101 3.02 -13.06 -3.66
CA PHE A 101 4.16 -12.16 -3.53
C PHE A 101 4.80 -11.87 -4.90
N GLU A 102 4.96 -12.89 -5.72
CA GLU A 102 5.57 -12.78 -7.05
C GLU A 102 4.76 -11.86 -7.97
N LYS A 103 3.42 -11.96 -7.90
CA LYS A 103 2.55 -11.07 -8.69
C LYS A 103 2.64 -9.63 -8.21
N VAL A 104 2.59 -9.41 -6.89
CA VAL A 104 2.73 -8.07 -6.31
C VAL A 104 4.08 -7.46 -6.68
N HIS A 105 5.15 -8.24 -6.57
CA HIS A 105 6.50 -7.82 -6.93
C HIS A 105 6.58 -7.40 -8.41
N LYS A 106 6.06 -8.21 -9.31
CA LYS A 106 6.05 -7.93 -10.74
C LYS A 106 5.24 -6.68 -11.08
N ASP A 107 4.02 -6.59 -10.54
CA ASP A 107 3.12 -5.48 -10.84
C ASP A 107 3.64 -4.15 -10.26
N SER A 108 4.33 -4.21 -9.13
CA SER A 108 4.85 -3.03 -8.43
C SER A 108 6.21 -2.57 -8.94
N GLU A 109 6.81 -3.24 -9.90
CA GLU A 109 8.12 -2.85 -10.45
C GLU A 109 8.11 -1.43 -11.02
N ARG A 110 6.98 -1.04 -11.63
CA ARG A 110 6.70 0.32 -12.09
C ARG A 110 5.33 0.73 -11.56
N ASP A 111 4.95 1.98 -11.76
CA ASP A 111 3.66 2.48 -11.31
C ASP A 111 2.52 1.67 -11.91
N TYR A 112 1.79 0.96 -11.06
CA TYR A 112 0.68 0.11 -11.44
C TYR A 112 -0.63 0.75 -10.97
N TRP A 113 -1.30 1.43 -11.88
CA TRP A 113 -2.54 2.15 -11.60
C TRP A 113 -3.77 1.26 -11.77
N MET A 114 -4.69 1.38 -10.84
CA MET A 114 -5.98 0.67 -10.87
C MET A 114 -7.12 1.66 -10.70
N ILE A 115 -8.15 1.55 -11.52
CA ILE A 115 -9.43 2.18 -11.23
C ILE A 115 -10.12 1.42 -10.09
N ALA A 116 -11.17 1.98 -9.49
CA ALA A 116 -11.83 1.37 -8.33
C ALA A 116 -12.26 -0.08 -8.59
N ALA A 117 -12.85 -0.37 -9.75
CA ALA A 117 -13.28 -1.72 -10.10
C ALA A 117 -12.09 -2.70 -10.20
N GLU A 118 -10.98 -2.26 -10.78
CA GLU A 118 -9.76 -3.07 -10.89
C GLU A 118 -9.13 -3.30 -9.51
N ALA A 119 -9.16 -2.29 -8.64
CA ALA A 119 -8.67 -2.43 -7.27
C ALA A 119 -9.46 -3.46 -6.48
N LYS A 120 -10.78 -3.51 -6.68
CA LYS A 120 -11.63 -4.55 -6.10
C LYS A 120 -11.26 -5.93 -6.62
N GLU A 121 -11.12 -6.09 -7.90
CA GLU A 121 -10.73 -7.36 -8.52
C GLU A 121 -9.36 -7.83 -8.07
N TYR A 122 -8.42 -6.90 -7.91
CA TYR A 122 -7.08 -7.19 -7.42
C TYR A 122 -7.08 -7.64 -5.95
N GLY A 123 -8.05 -7.18 -5.17
CA GLY A 123 -8.15 -7.46 -3.74
C GLY A 123 -7.63 -6.34 -2.85
N MET A 124 -7.37 -5.16 -3.42
CA MET A 124 -6.98 -3.98 -2.63
C MET A 124 -8.13 -3.41 -1.83
N ILE A 125 -9.35 -3.62 -2.28
CA ILE A 125 -10.57 -3.21 -1.60
C ILE A 125 -11.62 -4.32 -1.74
N ASP A 126 -12.68 -4.20 -0.95
CA ASP A 126 -13.80 -5.15 -0.93
C ASP A 126 -15.01 -4.64 -1.69
N GLU A 127 -15.19 -3.32 -1.77
CA GLU A 127 -16.39 -2.72 -2.35
C GLU A 127 -16.10 -1.39 -3.01
N VAL A 128 -16.76 -1.15 -4.15
CA VAL A 128 -16.86 0.18 -4.75
C VAL A 128 -18.18 0.79 -4.28
N LEU A 129 -18.09 1.91 -3.56
CA LEU A 129 -19.25 2.56 -3.00
C LEU A 129 -19.97 3.38 -4.05
N THR A 130 -21.19 2.98 -4.38
CA THR A 130 -22.07 3.70 -5.31
C THR A 130 -23.36 4.07 -4.59
N ARG A 131 -24.06 5.08 -5.11
CA ARG A 131 -25.31 5.54 -4.54
C ARG A 131 -26.50 4.76 -5.09
#